data_6de719133790647da60ad48991610753
#
_entry.id   6de719133790647da60ad48991610753
#
_cell.length_a   1.000
_cell.length_b   1.000
_cell.length_c   1.000
_cell.angle_alpha   90.00
_cell.angle_beta   90.00
_cell.angle_gamma   90.00
#
_symmetry.space_group_name_H-M   'P 1'
#
loop_
_entity.id
_entity.type
_entity.pdbx_description
1 polymer ?
#
loop_
_entity_poly.entity_id
_entity_poly.type
_entity_poly.pdbx_seq_one_letter_code
_entity_poly.pdbx_strand_id
1 'polypeptide(L)'
;RTLTEICEKPAEIMRKIQSRDIKENSGSTPYLCASAENNGVSSFISYDDPSFLNRGNCVFIGGKTFVVSYQEKDFFSNDSHNLALYLKEKKYSHKDILLGLATCINLSLRHRYSWGNSISSQKIKHDFVTLPLNNGQPDFETLGHLTSALKKLVLKSVNDFVTEKTSKLITQ
;
A
#
# COMPACT_ATOMS: atom_id res chain seq x y z
N ARG A 1 -18.40 -1.27 3.98
CA ARG A 1 -17.98 -2.56 4.54
C ARG A 1 -16.87 -2.37 5.55
N THR A 2 -16.79 -3.26 6.55
CA THR A 2 -15.61 -3.28 7.43
C THR A 2 -14.42 -3.90 6.71
N LEU A 3 -13.22 -3.48 7.08
CA LEU A 3 -12.01 -4.06 6.48
C LEU A 3 -11.89 -5.57 6.76
N THR A 4 -12.38 -6.03 7.89
CA THR A 4 -12.37 -7.45 8.24
C THR A 4 -13.39 -8.31 7.49
N GLU A 5 -14.39 -7.70 6.84
CA GLU A 5 -15.28 -8.42 5.91
C GLU A 5 -14.59 -8.72 4.59
N ILE A 6 -13.78 -7.80 4.08
CA ILE A 6 -13.16 -7.87 2.75
C ILE A 6 -11.70 -8.35 2.76
N CYS A 7 -10.95 -8.08 3.82
CA CYS A 7 -9.56 -8.51 3.97
C CYS A 7 -9.41 -9.64 4.98
N GLU A 8 -8.41 -10.47 4.76
CA GLU A 8 -7.94 -11.40 5.79
C GLU A 8 -7.52 -10.57 7.02
N LYS A 9 -7.73 -11.14 8.21
CA LYS A 9 -7.13 -10.55 9.41
C LYS A 9 -5.65 -10.40 9.13
N PRO A 10 -5.04 -9.25 9.44
CA PRO A 10 -3.59 -9.17 9.40
C PRO A 10 -3.09 -10.37 10.20
N ALA A 11 -2.45 -11.30 9.53
CA ALA A 11 -1.78 -12.39 10.21
C ALA A 11 -0.89 -11.75 11.25
N GLU A 12 -0.70 -12.41 12.36
CA GLU A 12 0.15 -12.07 13.49
C GLU A 12 0.96 -10.77 13.39
N ILE A 13 1.22 -10.10 14.50
CA ILE A 13 2.03 -8.89 14.58
C ILE A 13 3.19 -8.99 13.60
N MET A 14 3.20 -8.10 12.61
CA MET A 14 4.26 -8.05 11.62
C MET A 14 5.63 -8.05 12.33
N ARG A 15 6.47 -9.03 12.06
CA ARG A 15 7.82 -9.07 12.64
C ARG A 15 8.61 -7.89 12.09
N LYS A 16 9.27 -7.17 13.00
CA LYS A 16 10.05 -5.99 12.66
C LYS A 16 11.53 -6.24 12.75
N ILE A 17 12.28 -5.68 11.84
CA ILE A 17 13.72 -5.53 11.92
C ILE A 17 14.01 -4.07 12.26
N GLN A 18 14.74 -3.80 13.34
CA GLN A 18 15.05 -2.42 13.70
C GLN A 18 16.08 -1.84 12.72
N SER A 19 15.95 -0.53 12.43
CA SER A 19 16.85 0.13 11.46
C SER A 19 18.34 0.03 11.83
N ARG A 20 18.67 -0.12 13.10
CA ARG A 20 20.07 -0.34 13.56
C ARG A 20 20.61 -1.74 13.24
N ASP A 21 19.72 -2.71 12.97
CA ASP A 21 20.07 -4.13 12.78
C ASP A 21 20.14 -4.48 11.29
N ILE A 22 19.97 -3.51 10.39
CA ILE A 22 20.08 -3.69 8.95
C ILE A 22 21.37 -3.09 8.41
N LYS A 23 21.82 -3.65 7.28
CA LYS A 23 22.81 -3.02 6.42
C LYS A 23 22.07 -2.48 5.19
N GLU A 24 22.02 -1.16 5.07
CA GLU A 24 21.37 -0.49 3.94
C GLU A 24 22.01 -0.88 2.61
N ASN A 25 21.21 -0.99 1.57
CA ASN A 25 21.62 -1.34 0.21
C ASN A 25 22.41 -2.66 0.13
N SER A 26 22.11 -3.61 1.03
CA SER A 26 22.79 -4.91 1.10
C SER A 26 22.14 -6.00 0.26
N GLY A 27 20.97 -5.74 -0.33
CA GLY A 27 20.20 -6.72 -1.07
C GLY A 27 19.17 -6.14 -2.01
N SER A 28 18.20 -6.97 -2.40
CA SER A 28 17.15 -6.60 -3.36
C SER A 28 15.74 -6.56 -2.76
N THR A 29 15.58 -6.95 -1.49
CA THR A 29 14.27 -6.97 -0.83
C THR A 29 13.97 -5.62 -0.22
N PRO A 30 12.80 -5.01 -0.52
CA PRO A 30 12.40 -3.73 0.05
C PRO A 30 12.33 -3.79 1.58
N TYR A 31 12.85 -2.77 2.24
CA TYR A 31 12.68 -2.53 3.66
C TYR A 31 11.76 -1.34 3.86
N LEU A 32 10.56 -1.59 4.39
CA LEU A 32 9.49 -0.61 4.46
C LEU A 32 9.44 0.11 5.81
N CYS A 33 9.17 1.39 5.74
CA CYS A 33 8.84 2.24 6.88
C CYS A 33 7.50 2.97 6.64
N ALA A 34 6.97 3.58 7.69
CA ALA A 34 5.72 4.34 7.63
C ALA A 34 5.98 5.75 7.02
N SER A 35 6.44 5.80 5.76
CA SER A 35 6.74 7.02 5.00
C SER A 35 5.88 7.10 3.75
N ALA A 36 5.48 8.33 3.36
CA ALA A 36 4.82 8.61 2.09
C ALA A 36 5.81 8.66 0.91
N GLU A 37 7.09 8.81 1.18
CA GLU A 37 8.15 8.90 0.17
C GLU A 37 8.50 7.50 -0.35
N ASN A 38 8.90 7.43 -1.61
CA ASN A 38 9.39 6.24 -2.28
C ASN A 38 8.53 4.97 -2.03
N ASN A 39 7.20 5.13 -2.00
CA ASN A 39 6.23 4.06 -1.70
C ASN A 39 6.51 3.32 -0.36
N GLY A 40 7.08 4.04 0.63
CA GLY A 40 7.44 3.48 1.93
C GLY A 40 8.79 2.76 1.97
N VAL A 41 9.48 2.60 0.84
CA VAL A 41 10.77 1.92 0.77
C VAL A 41 11.88 2.85 1.24
N SER A 42 12.51 2.53 2.37
CA SER A 42 13.66 3.28 2.91
C SER A 42 14.99 2.73 2.43
N SER A 43 15.07 1.43 2.15
CA SER A 43 16.28 0.77 1.65
C SER A 43 15.95 -0.56 0.97
N PHE A 44 16.93 -1.16 0.32
CA PHE A 44 16.89 -2.55 -0.13
C PHE A 44 17.90 -3.35 0.66
N ILE A 45 17.45 -4.45 1.29
CA ILE A 45 18.31 -5.21 2.20
C ILE A 45 18.32 -6.71 1.91
N SER A 46 19.37 -7.38 2.37
CA SER A 46 19.41 -8.81 2.60
C SER A 46 19.32 -9.08 4.10
N TYR A 47 18.52 -10.07 4.49
CA TYR A 47 18.37 -10.47 5.89
C TYR A 47 18.20 -11.98 5.97
N ASP A 48 18.99 -12.63 6.84
CA ASP A 48 19.16 -14.08 6.81
C ASP A 48 17.99 -14.87 7.38
N ASP A 49 17.14 -14.23 8.21
CA ASP A 49 15.98 -14.90 8.78
C ASP A 49 14.71 -14.65 7.93
N PRO A 50 14.27 -15.64 7.13
CA PRO A 50 13.10 -15.51 6.27
C PRO A 50 11.79 -15.34 7.06
N SER A 51 11.78 -15.61 8.35
CA SER A 51 10.57 -15.43 9.19
C SER A 51 10.17 -13.97 9.36
N PHE A 52 11.06 -13.02 9.04
CA PHE A 52 10.77 -11.59 9.02
C PHE A 52 10.23 -11.10 7.68
N LEU A 53 10.28 -11.92 6.64
CA LEU A 53 9.81 -11.59 5.30
C LEU A 53 8.28 -11.59 5.27
N ASN A 54 7.71 -10.45 4.88
CA ASN A 54 6.28 -10.31 4.68
C ASN A 54 5.94 -10.49 3.20
N ARG A 55 4.86 -11.18 2.93
CA ARG A 55 4.39 -11.42 1.56
C ARG A 55 3.92 -10.11 0.91
N GLY A 56 4.35 -9.89 -0.32
CA GLY A 56 3.87 -8.82 -1.17
C GLY A 56 2.45 -9.01 -1.71
N ASN A 57 2.15 -8.31 -2.79
CA ASN A 57 0.82 -8.22 -3.40
C ASN A 57 -0.26 -7.90 -2.35
N CYS A 58 -0.02 -6.85 -1.57
CA CYS A 58 -0.87 -6.44 -0.45
C CYS A 58 -1.05 -4.92 -0.38
N VAL A 59 -2.05 -4.48 0.38
CA VAL A 59 -2.14 -3.10 0.83
C VAL A 59 -1.40 -2.97 2.17
N PHE A 60 -0.33 -2.18 2.16
CA PHE A 60 0.46 -1.86 3.35
C PHE A 60 -0.06 -0.58 4.01
N ILE A 61 -0.13 -0.59 5.34
CA ILE A 61 -0.47 0.59 6.15
C ILE A 61 0.66 0.82 7.15
N GLY A 62 1.34 1.95 7.03
CA GLY A 62 2.30 2.43 8.02
C GLY A 62 1.57 2.87 9.28
N GLY A 63 1.72 2.11 10.37
CA GLY A 63 0.84 2.22 11.54
C GLY A 63 0.88 3.55 12.27
N LYS A 64 2.05 4.20 12.34
CA LYS A 64 2.25 5.46 13.11
C LYS A 64 1.78 6.70 12.36
N THR A 65 1.95 6.74 11.05
CA THR A 65 1.68 7.90 10.19
C THR A 65 0.44 7.74 9.33
N PHE A 66 -0.14 6.55 9.33
CA PHE A 66 -1.26 6.17 8.47
C PHE A 66 -0.98 6.41 6.98
N VAL A 67 0.17 6.01 6.52
CA VAL A 67 0.49 6.00 5.09
C VAL A 67 0.01 4.67 4.51
N VAL A 68 -0.78 4.73 3.44
CA VAL A 68 -1.35 3.55 2.78
C VAL A 68 -0.74 3.41 1.39
N SER A 69 -0.21 2.23 1.07
CA SER A 69 0.43 1.96 -0.20
C SER A 69 0.18 0.52 -0.67
N TYR A 70 0.30 0.30 -1.98
CA TYR A 70 0.34 -1.05 -2.54
C TYR A 70 1.79 -1.53 -2.61
N GLN A 71 2.03 -2.73 -2.09
CA GLN A 71 3.34 -3.39 -2.15
C GLN A 71 3.26 -4.62 -3.05
N GLU A 72 3.98 -4.58 -4.16
CA GLU A 72 3.98 -5.64 -5.15
C GLU A 72 4.87 -6.81 -4.73
N LYS A 73 6.06 -6.50 -4.22
CA LYS A 73 7.09 -7.47 -3.84
C LYS A 73 7.01 -7.80 -2.35
N ASP A 74 7.55 -8.96 -1.99
CA ASP A 74 7.81 -9.31 -0.61
C ASP A 74 8.76 -8.29 0.02
N PHE A 75 8.62 -8.04 1.32
CA PHE A 75 9.31 -6.95 2.00
C PHE A 75 9.60 -7.26 3.46
N PHE A 76 10.55 -6.55 4.02
CA PHE A 76 10.79 -6.45 5.46
C PHE A 76 10.14 -5.17 6.02
N SER A 77 9.80 -5.17 7.30
CA SER A 77 9.15 -4.04 7.96
C SER A 77 9.95 -3.53 9.15
N ASN A 78 9.97 -2.21 9.34
CA ASN A 78 10.66 -1.57 10.46
C ASN A 78 9.86 -1.50 11.76
N ASP A 79 8.54 -1.70 11.70
CA ASP A 79 7.67 -1.49 12.85
C ASP A 79 6.55 -2.56 12.92
N SER A 80 6.30 -3.05 14.14
CA SER A 80 5.23 -4.01 14.42
C SER A 80 3.81 -3.41 14.37
N HIS A 81 3.68 -2.08 14.32
CA HIS A 81 2.39 -1.40 14.12
C HIS A 81 1.99 -1.30 12.65
N ASN A 82 2.91 -1.60 11.74
CA ASN A 82 2.58 -1.67 10.32
C ASN A 82 1.64 -2.86 10.06
N LEU A 83 0.76 -2.71 9.09
CA LEU A 83 -0.22 -3.73 8.71
C LEU A 83 -0.09 -4.08 7.24
N ALA A 84 -0.21 -5.37 6.92
CA ALA A 84 -0.38 -5.85 5.55
C ALA A 84 -1.78 -6.45 5.41
N LEU A 85 -2.55 -5.95 4.46
CA LEU A 85 -3.93 -6.38 4.20
C LEU A 85 -3.99 -7.15 2.90
N TYR A 86 -4.57 -8.33 2.94
CA TYR A 86 -4.78 -9.21 1.79
C TYR A 86 -6.27 -9.40 1.57
N LEU A 87 -6.73 -9.32 0.33
CA LEU A 87 -8.12 -9.64 0.01
C LEU A 87 -8.42 -11.11 0.30
N LYS A 88 -9.60 -11.38 0.89
CA LYS A 88 -10.09 -12.75 1.11
C LYS A 88 -10.34 -13.46 -0.20
N GLU A 89 -10.98 -12.77 -1.14
CA GLU A 89 -11.25 -13.29 -2.47
C GLU A 89 -10.02 -13.11 -3.36
N LYS A 90 -9.19 -14.14 -3.45
CA LYS A 90 -7.90 -14.12 -4.17
C LYS A 90 -8.03 -13.78 -5.66
N LYS A 91 -9.16 -14.09 -6.29
CA LYS A 91 -9.42 -13.73 -7.69
C LYS A 91 -9.36 -12.21 -7.94
N TYR A 92 -9.58 -11.39 -6.93
CA TYR A 92 -9.50 -9.94 -6.99
C TYR A 92 -8.14 -9.37 -6.54
N SER A 93 -7.16 -10.20 -6.20
CA SER A 93 -5.83 -9.75 -5.78
C SER A 93 -4.96 -9.29 -6.97
N HIS A 94 -5.51 -8.40 -7.81
CA HIS A 94 -4.82 -7.77 -8.92
C HIS A 94 -4.31 -6.38 -8.56
N LYS A 95 -3.21 -5.96 -9.15
CA LYS A 95 -2.53 -4.69 -8.88
C LYS A 95 -3.48 -3.49 -8.89
N ASP A 96 -4.31 -3.34 -9.92
CA ASP A 96 -5.20 -2.18 -10.06
C ASP A 96 -6.31 -2.18 -9.01
N ILE A 97 -6.81 -3.35 -8.63
CA ILE A 97 -7.79 -3.48 -7.54
C ILE A 97 -7.14 -3.11 -6.20
N LEU A 98 -5.94 -3.60 -5.91
CA LEU A 98 -5.25 -3.31 -4.65
C LEU A 98 -4.81 -1.84 -4.54
N LEU A 99 -4.42 -1.21 -5.65
CA LEU A 99 -4.16 0.24 -5.71
C LEU A 99 -5.44 1.04 -5.43
N GLY A 100 -6.56 0.66 -6.05
CA GLY A 100 -7.87 1.27 -5.79
C GLY A 100 -8.30 1.08 -4.35
N LEU A 101 -8.13 -0.11 -3.79
CA LEU A 101 -8.43 -0.41 -2.39
C LEU A 101 -7.56 0.42 -1.44
N ALA A 102 -6.27 0.56 -1.70
CA ALA A 102 -5.37 1.42 -0.93
C ALA A 102 -5.87 2.87 -0.91
N THR A 103 -6.33 3.38 -2.06
CA THR A 103 -6.93 4.72 -2.17
C THR A 103 -8.21 4.83 -1.36
N CYS A 104 -9.12 3.86 -1.45
CA CYS A 104 -10.36 3.83 -0.69
C CYS A 104 -10.10 3.79 0.83
N ILE A 105 -9.15 2.98 1.28
CA ILE A 105 -8.74 2.90 2.69
C ILE A 105 -8.18 4.25 3.16
N ASN A 106 -7.26 4.83 2.38
CA ASN A 106 -6.67 6.12 2.74
C ASN A 106 -7.73 7.22 2.87
N LEU A 107 -8.61 7.36 1.88
CA LEU A 107 -9.67 8.38 1.91
C LEU A 107 -10.67 8.15 3.05
N SER A 108 -11.01 6.91 3.35
CA SER A 108 -11.98 6.58 4.39
C SER A 108 -11.43 6.76 5.80
N LEU A 109 -10.13 6.56 6.03
CA LEU A 109 -9.59 6.43 7.39
C LEU A 109 -8.52 7.46 7.76
N ARG A 110 -7.92 8.20 6.81
CA ARG A 110 -6.82 9.15 7.09
C ARG A 110 -7.17 10.23 8.14
N HIS A 111 -8.45 10.56 8.29
CA HIS A 111 -8.90 11.55 9.27
C HIS A 111 -9.00 10.97 10.70
N ARG A 112 -8.94 9.65 10.87
CA ARG A 112 -9.08 8.95 12.16
C ARG A 112 -7.73 8.64 12.81
N TYR A 113 -6.68 8.54 12.01
CA TYR A 113 -5.36 8.08 12.45
C TYR A 113 -4.29 9.11 12.17
N SER A 114 -3.38 9.26 13.13
CA SER A 114 -2.26 10.21 13.06
C SER A 114 -1.12 9.77 13.95
N TRP A 115 -0.04 10.51 13.95
CA TRP A 115 1.02 10.37 14.94
C TRP A 115 0.45 10.60 16.35
N GLY A 116 0.57 9.63 17.24
CA GLY A 116 -0.08 9.65 18.57
C GLY A 116 -1.43 8.90 18.64
N ASN A 117 -2.10 8.66 17.51
CA ASN A 117 -3.28 7.79 17.41
C ASN A 117 -3.09 6.75 16.31
N SER A 118 -2.12 5.87 16.52
CA SER A 118 -1.77 4.84 15.54
C SER A 118 -2.91 3.86 15.29
N ILE A 119 -3.02 3.38 14.04
CA ILE A 119 -3.85 2.23 13.71
C ILE A 119 -3.27 0.96 14.36
N SER A 120 -4.11 -0.02 14.59
CA SER A 120 -3.68 -1.33 15.07
C SER A 120 -4.57 -2.43 14.51
N SER A 121 -4.12 -3.68 14.62
CA SER A 121 -4.90 -4.87 14.24
C SER A 121 -6.22 -4.99 15.01
N GLN A 122 -6.35 -4.37 16.17
CA GLN A 122 -7.60 -4.33 16.93
C GLN A 122 -8.53 -3.22 16.43
N LYS A 123 -8.01 -2.01 16.24
CA LYS A 123 -8.80 -0.85 15.79
C LYS A 123 -9.39 -1.07 14.40
N ILE A 124 -8.60 -1.61 13.47
CA ILE A 124 -8.99 -1.83 12.08
C ILE A 124 -10.22 -2.75 11.91
N LYS A 125 -10.51 -3.57 12.91
CA LYS A 125 -11.69 -4.47 12.88
C LYS A 125 -13.01 -3.71 12.85
N HIS A 126 -13.02 -2.49 13.39
CA HIS A 126 -14.19 -1.64 13.52
C HIS A 126 -14.21 -0.50 12.50
N ASP A 127 -13.24 -0.47 11.60
CA ASP A 127 -13.15 0.57 10.58
C ASP A 127 -13.95 0.21 9.33
N PHE A 128 -14.68 1.21 8.84
CA PHE A 128 -15.45 1.10 7.61
C PHE A 128 -14.72 1.77 6.46
N VAL A 129 -14.74 1.12 5.31
CA VAL A 129 -14.19 1.63 4.06
C VAL A 129 -15.31 1.77 3.05
N THR A 130 -15.33 2.93 2.38
CA THR A 130 -16.23 3.20 1.26
C THR A 130 -15.69 2.55 0.00
N LEU A 131 -16.50 1.73 -0.65
CA LEU A 131 -16.17 0.99 -1.88
C LEU A 131 -17.31 1.10 -2.88
N PRO A 132 -17.06 0.96 -4.19
CA PRO A 132 -18.11 0.69 -5.15
C PRO A 132 -18.90 -0.55 -4.76
N LEU A 133 -20.21 -0.50 -4.97
CA LEU A 133 -21.10 -1.63 -4.68
C LEU A 133 -21.85 -2.06 -5.94
N ASN A 134 -22.02 -3.37 -6.09
CA ASN A 134 -22.94 -3.98 -7.03
C ASN A 134 -23.85 -4.95 -6.25
N ASN A 135 -25.16 -4.75 -6.33
CA ASN A 135 -26.16 -5.52 -5.58
C ASN A 135 -25.84 -5.65 -4.07
N GLY A 136 -25.34 -4.56 -3.45
CA GLY A 136 -25.00 -4.50 -2.03
C GLY A 136 -23.69 -5.22 -1.65
N GLN A 137 -22.93 -5.75 -2.60
CA GLN A 137 -21.61 -6.36 -2.39
C GLN A 137 -20.50 -5.45 -2.96
N PRO A 138 -19.26 -5.51 -2.41
CA PRO A 138 -18.12 -4.80 -2.96
C PRO A 138 -17.92 -5.15 -4.44
N ASP A 139 -17.82 -4.14 -5.28
CA ASP A 139 -17.57 -4.28 -6.72
C ASP A 139 -16.09 -4.03 -7.02
N PHE A 140 -15.29 -5.06 -6.85
CA PHE A 140 -13.85 -4.99 -7.09
C PHE A 140 -13.49 -4.87 -8.58
N GLU A 141 -14.36 -5.36 -9.48
CA GLU A 141 -14.13 -5.24 -10.93
C GLU A 141 -14.25 -3.78 -11.35
N THR A 142 -15.35 -3.11 -10.95
CA THR A 142 -15.51 -1.66 -11.18
C THR A 142 -14.36 -0.87 -10.54
N LEU A 143 -13.95 -1.21 -9.32
CA LEU A 143 -12.81 -0.56 -8.66
C LEU A 143 -11.52 -0.69 -9.48
N GLY A 144 -11.23 -1.88 -9.99
CA GLY A 144 -10.07 -2.16 -10.85
C GLY A 144 -10.13 -1.38 -12.16
N HIS A 145 -11.27 -1.36 -12.83
CA HIS A 145 -11.47 -0.61 -14.07
C HIS A 145 -11.28 0.89 -13.87
N LEU A 146 -11.85 1.47 -12.81
CA LEU A 146 -11.68 2.88 -12.46
C LEU A 146 -10.21 3.22 -12.20
N THR A 147 -9.53 2.38 -11.42
CA THR A 147 -8.10 2.58 -11.11
C THR A 147 -7.25 2.50 -12.38
N SER A 148 -7.51 1.53 -13.26
CA SER A 148 -6.81 1.40 -14.54
C SER A 148 -7.04 2.62 -15.44
N ALA A 149 -8.28 3.12 -15.51
CA ALA A 149 -8.61 4.32 -16.28
C ALA A 149 -7.88 5.56 -15.73
N LEU A 150 -7.89 5.76 -14.41
CA LEU A 150 -7.17 6.87 -13.76
C LEU A 150 -5.66 6.81 -14.01
N LYS A 151 -5.05 5.62 -13.92
CA LYS A 151 -3.63 5.42 -14.26
C LYS A 151 -3.32 5.86 -15.69
N LYS A 152 -4.14 5.47 -16.65
CA LYS A 152 -3.97 5.85 -18.06
C LYS A 152 -4.04 7.37 -18.24
N LEU A 153 -4.99 8.04 -17.57
CA LEU A 153 -5.12 9.50 -17.60
C LEU A 153 -3.87 10.19 -17.02
N VAL A 154 -3.40 9.73 -15.86
CA VAL A 154 -2.18 10.28 -15.23
C VAL A 154 -0.96 10.10 -16.13
N LEU A 155 -0.76 8.89 -16.67
CA LEU A 155 0.37 8.60 -17.57
C LEU A 155 0.32 9.45 -18.84
N LYS A 156 -0.88 9.65 -19.42
CA LYS A 156 -1.06 10.55 -20.57
C LYS A 156 -0.66 11.98 -20.21
N SER A 157 -1.18 12.52 -19.09
CA SER A 157 -0.87 13.88 -18.65
C SER A 157 0.63 14.10 -18.42
N VAL A 158 1.31 13.12 -17.81
CA VAL A 158 2.77 13.17 -17.60
C VAL A 158 3.51 13.15 -18.94
N ASN A 159 3.12 12.27 -19.85
CA ASN A 159 3.74 12.18 -21.18
C ASN A 159 3.56 13.48 -21.98
N ASP A 160 2.35 14.05 -21.97
CA ASP A 160 2.06 15.31 -22.67
C ASP A 160 2.92 16.45 -22.08
N PHE A 161 3.04 16.53 -20.75
CA PHE A 161 3.90 17.51 -20.07
C PHE A 161 5.38 17.35 -20.45
N VAL A 162 5.90 16.12 -20.43
CA VAL A 162 7.31 15.86 -20.80
C VAL A 162 7.56 16.24 -22.26
N THR A 163 6.65 15.85 -23.17
CA THR A 163 6.76 16.17 -24.60
C THR A 163 6.79 17.68 -24.84
N GLU A 164 5.89 18.43 -24.20
CA GLU A 164 5.86 19.90 -24.32
C GLU A 164 7.16 20.55 -23.82
N LYS A 165 7.67 20.09 -22.66
CA LYS A 165 8.94 20.62 -22.12
C LYS A 165 10.13 20.31 -23.01
N THR A 166 10.21 19.09 -23.53
CA THR A 166 11.31 18.67 -24.41
C THR A 166 11.30 19.48 -25.74
N SER A 167 10.11 19.69 -26.33
CA SER A 167 9.98 20.48 -27.55
C SER A 167 10.47 21.92 -27.36
N LYS A 168 10.19 22.54 -26.22
CA LYS A 168 10.66 23.91 -25.91
C LYS A 168 12.18 24.01 -25.74
N LEU A 169 12.83 22.93 -25.28
CA LEU A 169 14.29 22.90 -25.13
C LEU A 169 15.04 22.72 -26.47
N ILE A 170 14.40 22.07 -27.44
CA ILE A 170 15.02 21.84 -28.79
C ILE A 170 14.89 23.08 -29.68
N THR A 171 13.94 23.97 -29.38
CA THR A 171 13.68 25.19 -30.19
C THR A 171 14.41 26.45 -29.68
N GLN A 172 15.24 26.33 -28.67
CA GLN A 172 16.20 27.34 -28.18
C GLN A 172 17.61 27.01 -28.63
#